data_21b7bdbc5598b924d17519e9857502b8
#
_entry.id   21b7bdbc5598b924d17519e9857502b8
#
_cell.length_a   1.000
_cell.length_b   1.000
_cell.length_c   1.000
_cell.angle_alpha   90.00
_cell.angle_beta   90.00
_cell.angle_gamma   90.00
#
_symmetry.space_group_name_H-M   'P 1'
#
loop_
_entity.id
_entity.type
_entity.pdbx_description
1 polymer ?
#
loop_
_entity_poly.entity_id
_entity_poly.type
_entity_poly.pdbx_seq_one_letter_code
_entity_poly.pdbx_strand_id
1 'polypeptide(L)'
;EKQAFIDSLANGYPVPLFLFAKCVYKGQDRSEIIDGMQRLNAVFSFIENDYPAANGEYFDLSTTALTKDLLDSHILEQRQPVLNRETCVKIVSYELPYSIYDEHNPDIIDEVFRRINSNGKHLSRQEIRQAGVVNDFSQLVRNIATRIRGDVSHNDFLLLSQMQTISITKDTYHGGI
;
A
#
# COMPACT_ATOMS: atom_id res chain seq x y z
N GLU A 1 -11.74 -8.27 -3.64
CA GLU A 1 -11.52 -6.85 -4.00
C GLU A 1 -10.14 -6.63 -4.63
N LYS A 2 -9.02 -7.08 -4.00
CA LYS A 2 -7.65 -6.95 -4.56
C LYS A 2 -7.54 -7.57 -5.97
N GLN A 3 -8.00 -8.81 -6.15
CA GLN A 3 -7.95 -9.50 -7.44
C GLN A 3 -8.75 -8.80 -8.55
N ALA A 4 -9.91 -8.23 -8.22
CA ALA A 4 -10.71 -7.45 -9.17
C ALA A 4 -10.00 -6.15 -9.61
N PHE A 5 -9.21 -5.55 -8.72
CA PHE A 5 -8.40 -4.40 -9.05
C PHE A 5 -7.26 -4.77 -10.01
N ILE A 6 -6.56 -5.88 -9.76
CA ILE A 6 -5.53 -6.40 -10.67
C ILE A 6 -6.12 -6.76 -12.05
N ASP A 7 -7.31 -7.35 -12.07
CA ASP A 7 -8.02 -7.64 -13.33
C ASP A 7 -8.33 -6.35 -14.11
N SER A 8 -8.72 -5.28 -13.43
CA SER A 8 -8.94 -3.97 -14.08
C SER A 8 -7.67 -3.43 -14.72
N LEU A 9 -6.51 -3.55 -14.06
CA LEU A 9 -5.22 -3.13 -14.63
C LEU A 9 -4.84 -3.99 -15.84
N ALA A 10 -5.00 -5.30 -15.75
CA ALA A 10 -4.70 -6.23 -16.83
C ALA A 10 -5.52 -5.98 -18.10
N ASN A 11 -6.78 -5.54 -17.92
CA ASN A 11 -7.71 -5.24 -19.01
C ASN A 11 -7.69 -3.77 -19.46
N GLY A 12 -6.89 -2.91 -18.79
CA GLY A 12 -6.82 -1.48 -19.12
C GLY A 12 -8.09 -0.71 -18.75
N TYR A 13 -8.88 -1.20 -17.80
CA TYR A 13 -10.09 -0.52 -17.35
C TYR A 13 -9.74 0.71 -16.50
N PRO A 14 -10.54 1.78 -16.56
CA PRO A 14 -10.35 2.94 -15.69
C PRO A 14 -10.39 2.56 -14.22
N VAL A 15 -9.42 3.05 -13.47
CA VAL A 15 -9.35 2.84 -12.01
C VAL A 15 -9.57 4.16 -11.26
N PRO A 16 -10.04 4.10 -10.01
CA PRO A 16 -10.22 5.31 -9.21
C PRO A 16 -8.90 6.07 -9.02
N LEU A 17 -9.00 7.38 -9.00
CA LEU A 17 -7.90 8.32 -8.80
C LEU A 17 -7.17 8.05 -7.47
N PHE A 18 -5.84 8.13 -7.49
CA PHE A 18 -5.01 8.19 -6.30
C PHE A 18 -4.87 9.65 -5.86
N LEU A 19 -4.96 9.91 -4.57
CA LEU A 19 -4.79 11.26 -4.05
C LEU A 19 -3.59 11.34 -3.12
N PHE A 20 -2.72 12.29 -3.42
CA PHE A 20 -1.54 12.60 -2.61
C PHE A 20 -1.62 14.04 -2.08
N ALA A 21 -1.02 14.30 -0.91
CA ALA A 21 -0.72 15.64 -0.43
C ALA A 21 0.79 15.86 -0.44
N LYS A 22 1.21 17.09 -0.71
CA LYS A 22 2.60 17.47 -0.48
C LYS A 22 2.84 17.60 1.01
N CYS A 23 3.96 17.13 1.49
CA CYS A 23 4.42 17.31 2.86
C CYS A 23 5.93 17.55 2.90
N VAL A 24 6.41 18.19 3.97
CA VAL A 24 7.83 18.35 4.22
C VAL A 24 8.22 17.49 5.41
N TYR A 25 9.11 16.54 5.19
CA TYR A 25 9.64 15.69 6.25
C TYR A 25 11.16 15.83 6.34
N LYS A 26 11.67 16.26 7.49
CA LYS A 26 13.11 16.51 7.72
C LYS A 26 13.74 17.43 6.66
N GLY A 27 13.02 18.47 6.23
CA GLY A 27 13.48 19.43 5.23
C GLY A 27 13.50 18.92 3.79
N GLN A 28 12.88 17.77 3.50
CA GLN A 28 12.73 17.20 2.16
C GLN A 28 11.26 17.20 1.76
N ASP A 29 10.99 17.62 0.52
CA ASP A 29 9.67 17.51 -0.07
C ASP A 29 9.30 16.04 -0.29
N ARG A 30 8.12 15.65 0.19
CA ARG A 30 7.55 14.31 0.05
C ARG A 30 6.09 14.41 -0.34
N SER A 31 5.56 13.29 -0.78
CA SER A 31 4.13 13.13 -1.02
C SER A 31 3.57 12.08 -0.05
N GLU A 32 2.52 12.46 0.65
CA GLU A 32 1.75 11.56 1.52
C GLU A 32 0.50 11.10 0.76
N ILE A 33 0.19 9.80 0.84
CA ILE A 33 -0.99 9.26 0.19
C ILE A 33 -2.22 9.49 1.07
N ILE A 34 -3.21 10.23 0.54
CA ILE A 34 -4.49 10.51 1.20
C ILE A 34 -5.51 9.42 0.89
N ASP A 35 -5.62 9.02 -0.39
CA ASP A 35 -6.51 7.95 -0.84
C ASP A 35 -5.81 7.06 -1.86
N GLY A 36 -6.15 5.76 -1.82
CA GLY A 36 -5.63 4.74 -2.73
C GLY A 36 -4.57 3.81 -2.12
N MET A 37 -4.21 3.97 -0.83
CA MET A 37 -3.23 3.14 -0.15
C MET A 37 -3.54 1.63 -0.30
N GLN A 38 -4.80 1.23 -0.11
CA GLN A 38 -5.21 -0.18 -0.23
C GLN A 38 -5.05 -0.72 -1.66
N ARG A 39 -5.30 0.13 -2.65
CA ARG A 39 -5.13 -0.18 -4.07
C ARG A 39 -3.67 -0.32 -4.44
N LEU A 40 -2.83 0.60 -3.95
CA LEU A 40 -1.39 0.55 -4.17
C LEU A 40 -0.79 -0.71 -3.53
N ASN A 41 -1.20 -1.04 -2.29
CA ASN A 41 -0.80 -2.27 -1.64
C ASN A 41 -1.26 -3.51 -2.42
N ALA A 42 -2.46 -3.49 -3.01
CA ALA A 42 -2.91 -4.61 -3.82
C ALA A 42 -1.96 -4.86 -5.01
N VAL A 43 -1.50 -3.79 -5.68
CA VAL A 43 -0.56 -3.92 -6.80
C VAL A 43 0.78 -4.49 -6.32
N PHE A 44 1.37 -3.91 -5.28
CA PHE A 44 2.68 -4.36 -4.79
C PHE A 44 2.64 -5.79 -4.27
N SER A 45 1.66 -6.14 -3.43
CA SER A 45 1.49 -7.51 -2.94
C SER A 45 1.30 -8.52 -4.07
N PHE A 46 0.61 -8.14 -5.16
CA PHE A 46 0.47 -9.01 -6.33
C PHE A 46 1.79 -9.20 -7.07
N ILE A 47 2.52 -8.11 -7.34
CA ILE A 47 3.83 -8.14 -8.00
C ILE A 47 4.85 -8.95 -7.17
N GLU A 48 4.76 -8.89 -5.84
CA GLU A 48 5.62 -9.62 -4.90
C GLU A 48 5.18 -11.07 -4.69
N ASN A 49 4.19 -11.55 -5.42
CA ASN A 49 3.66 -12.92 -5.35
C ASN A 49 2.97 -13.29 -4.01
N ASP A 50 2.47 -12.32 -3.24
CA ASP A 50 1.74 -12.60 -1.99
C ASP A 50 0.41 -13.31 -2.24
N TYR A 51 -0.24 -13.00 -3.36
CA TYR A 51 -1.52 -13.61 -3.75
C TYR A 51 -1.64 -13.72 -5.28
N PRO A 52 -2.43 -14.68 -5.79
CA PRO A 52 -2.64 -14.87 -7.23
C PRO A 52 -3.71 -13.93 -7.80
N ALA A 53 -3.72 -13.76 -9.11
CA ALA A 53 -4.84 -13.20 -9.86
C ALA A 53 -6.12 -14.05 -9.69
N ALA A 54 -7.26 -13.58 -10.22
CA ALA A 54 -8.55 -14.27 -10.10
C ALA A 54 -8.57 -15.68 -10.73
N ASN A 55 -7.72 -15.92 -11.73
CA ASN A 55 -7.54 -17.21 -12.36
C ASN A 55 -6.58 -18.16 -11.63
N GLY A 56 -6.04 -17.74 -10.47
CA GLY A 56 -5.10 -18.52 -9.67
C GLY A 56 -3.63 -18.40 -10.08
N GLU A 57 -3.30 -17.61 -11.10
CA GLU A 57 -1.92 -17.40 -11.58
C GLU A 57 -1.23 -16.26 -10.85
N TYR A 58 0.09 -16.40 -10.63
CA TYR A 58 0.95 -15.43 -9.97
C TYR A 58 1.70 -14.56 -10.97
N PHE A 59 2.07 -13.37 -10.57
CA PHE A 59 2.89 -12.47 -11.37
C PHE A 59 4.24 -13.11 -11.73
N ASP A 60 4.67 -12.98 -12.98
CA ASP A 60 5.99 -13.42 -13.45
C ASP A 60 7.06 -12.42 -12.97
N LEU A 61 7.84 -12.82 -11.96
CA LEU A 61 8.90 -12.00 -11.38
C LEU A 61 10.02 -11.66 -12.37
N SER A 62 10.14 -12.37 -13.50
CA SER A 62 11.09 -12.04 -14.56
C SER A 62 10.65 -10.86 -15.44
N THR A 63 9.44 -10.32 -15.22
CA THR A 63 8.86 -9.27 -16.07
C THR A 63 9.61 -7.94 -15.95
N THR A 64 10.04 -7.56 -14.75
CA THR A 64 10.80 -6.32 -14.53
C THR A 64 12.21 -6.62 -14.03
N ALA A 65 13.16 -5.71 -14.28
CA ALA A 65 14.53 -5.87 -13.78
C ALA A 65 14.56 -5.96 -12.24
N LEU A 66 13.78 -5.08 -11.56
CA LEU A 66 13.74 -5.06 -10.10
C LEU A 66 13.23 -6.37 -9.51
N THR A 67 12.09 -6.89 -9.98
CA THR A 67 11.54 -8.15 -9.46
C THR A 67 12.43 -9.34 -9.78
N LYS A 68 13.11 -9.31 -10.92
CA LYS A 68 14.10 -10.33 -11.28
C LYS A 68 15.30 -10.30 -10.35
N ASP A 69 15.86 -9.13 -10.05
CA ASP A 69 16.97 -8.99 -9.10
C ASP A 69 16.59 -9.49 -7.70
N LEU A 70 15.35 -9.22 -7.26
CA LEU A 70 14.84 -9.73 -5.99
C LEU A 70 14.63 -11.26 -6.00
N LEU A 71 14.23 -11.82 -7.12
CA LEU A 71 14.14 -13.27 -7.31
C LEU A 71 15.55 -13.92 -7.28
N ASP A 72 16.49 -13.37 -8.05
CA ASP A 72 17.88 -13.88 -8.12
C ASP A 72 18.60 -13.77 -6.78
N SER A 73 18.25 -12.77 -5.97
CA SER A 73 18.76 -12.58 -4.60
C SER A 73 18.00 -13.40 -3.54
N HIS A 74 17.05 -14.24 -3.92
CA HIS A 74 16.21 -15.05 -3.02
C HIS A 74 15.42 -14.23 -1.98
N ILE A 75 15.14 -12.96 -2.28
CA ILE A 75 14.27 -12.10 -1.46
C ILE A 75 12.80 -12.39 -1.80
N LEU A 76 12.51 -12.63 -3.08
CA LEU A 76 11.20 -13.08 -3.56
C LEU A 76 11.29 -14.51 -4.08
N GLU A 77 10.16 -15.21 -4.02
CA GLU A 77 9.99 -16.57 -4.52
C GLU A 77 8.95 -16.59 -5.64
N GLN A 78 9.29 -17.18 -6.81
CA GLN A 78 8.31 -17.36 -7.87
C GLN A 78 7.31 -18.45 -7.50
N ARG A 79 6.05 -18.07 -7.34
CA ARG A 79 4.94 -19.01 -7.13
C ARG A 79 4.34 -19.48 -8.46
N GLN A 80 3.68 -20.62 -8.43
CA GLN A 80 3.06 -21.26 -9.58
C GLN A 80 1.54 -21.40 -9.39
N PRO A 81 0.76 -21.44 -10.49
CA PRO A 81 1.15 -21.22 -11.89
C PRO A 81 1.47 -19.74 -12.18
N VAL A 82 2.25 -19.48 -13.22
CA VAL A 82 2.72 -18.15 -13.59
C VAL A 82 1.81 -17.52 -14.65
N LEU A 83 1.41 -16.29 -14.44
CA LEU A 83 0.66 -15.47 -15.38
C LEU A 83 1.50 -15.19 -16.63
N ASN A 84 0.87 -15.15 -17.80
CA ASN A 84 1.60 -14.87 -19.03
C ASN A 84 2.26 -13.48 -19.00
N ARG A 85 3.45 -13.38 -19.58
CA ARG A 85 4.28 -12.18 -19.56
C ARG A 85 3.60 -10.94 -20.16
N GLU A 86 2.78 -11.11 -21.20
CA GLU A 86 2.07 -9.99 -21.83
C GLU A 86 1.12 -9.31 -20.84
N THR A 87 0.36 -10.10 -20.09
CA THR A 87 -0.53 -9.59 -19.03
C THR A 87 0.25 -8.95 -17.89
N CYS A 88 1.38 -9.56 -17.47
CA CYS A 88 2.25 -8.95 -16.46
C CYS A 88 2.78 -7.59 -16.92
N VAL A 89 3.22 -7.47 -18.18
CA VAL A 89 3.67 -6.19 -18.76
C VAL A 89 2.54 -5.17 -18.79
N LYS A 90 1.31 -5.54 -19.17
CA LYS A 90 0.15 -4.62 -19.14
C LYS A 90 -0.10 -4.07 -17.73
N ILE A 91 0.01 -4.92 -16.71
CA ILE A 91 -0.19 -4.50 -15.32
C ILE A 91 0.87 -3.50 -14.86
N VAL A 92 2.17 -3.78 -15.10
CA VAL A 92 3.25 -2.90 -14.66
C VAL A 92 3.43 -1.63 -15.49
N SER A 93 2.92 -1.61 -16.71
CA SER A 93 2.92 -0.43 -17.58
C SER A 93 1.64 0.41 -17.48
N TYR A 94 0.68 0.00 -16.63
CA TYR A 94 -0.56 0.74 -16.47
C TYR A 94 -0.29 2.11 -15.82
N GLU A 95 -0.75 3.17 -16.47
CA GLU A 95 -0.62 4.54 -15.98
C GLU A 95 -1.70 4.83 -14.92
N LEU A 96 -1.29 4.82 -13.64
CA LEU A 96 -2.20 5.11 -12.53
C LEU A 96 -2.57 6.60 -12.52
N PRO A 97 -3.88 6.95 -12.60
CA PRO A 97 -4.30 8.34 -12.49
C PRO A 97 -4.09 8.84 -11.06
N TYR A 98 -3.46 10.00 -10.91
CA TYR A 98 -3.27 10.59 -9.59
C TYR A 98 -3.49 12.10 -9.61
N SER A 99 -3.82 12.64 -8.44
CA SER A 99 -3.86 14.07 -8.17
C SER A 99 -2.99 14.40 -6.96
N ILE A 100 -2.33 15.54 -7.01
CA ILE A 100 -1.55 16.05 -5.89
C ILE A 100 -2.28 17.26 -5.31
N TYR A 101 -2.59 17.19 -4.02
CA TYR A 101 -3.13 18.29 -3.25
C TYR A 101 -1.97 19.10 -2.66
N ASP A 102 -1.86 20.36 -3.09
CA ASP A 102 -0.78 21.24 -2.68
C ASP A 102 -1.17 21.97 -1.39
N GLU A 103 -1.11 21.26 -0.28
CA GLU A 103 -1.40 21.77 1.05
C GLU A 103 -0.38 21.22 2.04
N HIS A 104 0.15 22.08 2.89
CA HIS A 104 1.19 21.75 3.86
C HIS A 104 0.68 21.73 5.31
N ASN A 105 -0.58 22.12 5.53
CA ASN A 105 -1.17 22.09 6.87
C ASN A 105 -1.73 20.69 7.18
N PRO A 106 -1.17 19.96 8.16
CA PRO A 106 -1.61 18.61 8.50
C PRO A 106 -3.09 18.53 8.89
N ASP A 107 -3.63 19.56 9.57
CA ASP A 107 -5.03 19.56 10.01
C ASP A 107 -5.99 19.62 8.82
N ILE A 108 -5.61 20.35 7.76
CA ILE A 108 -6.40 20.45 6.53
C ILE A 108 -6.30 19.13 5.75
N ILE A 109 -5.12 18.51 5.69
CA ILE A 109 -4.91 17.21 5.06
C ILE A 109 -5.77 16.15 5.75
N ASP A 110 -5.78 16.10 7.08
CA ASP A 110 -6.61 15.19 7.86
C ASP A 110 -8.11 15.41 7.64
N GLU A 111 -8.55 16.67 7.49
CA GLU A 111 -9.93 16.99 7.18
C GLU A 111 -10.33 16.51 5.77
N VAL A 112 -9.47 16.73 4.77
CA VAL A 112 -9.68 16.23 3.40
C VAL A 112 -9.76 14.71 3.38
N PHE A 113 -8.84 14.04 4.09
CA PHE A 113 -8.86 12.58 4.25
C PHE A 113 -10.18 12.09 4.85
N ARG A 114 -10.67 12.72 5.93
CA ARG A 114 -11.96 12.38 6.54
C ARG A 114 -13.14 12.56 5.59
N ARG A 115 -13.18 13.66 4.84
CA ARG A 115 -14.26 13.94 3.88
C ARG A 115 -14.31 12.94 2.73
N ILE A 116 -13.17 12.58 2.17
CA ILE A 116 -13.08 11.61 1.08
C ILE A 116 -13.54 10.24 1.56
N ASN A 117 -13.07 9.80 2.71
CA ASN A 117 -13.43 8.51 3.28
C ASN A 117 -14.87 8.45 3.81
N SER A 118 -15.47 9.58 4.20
CA SER A 118 -16.86 9.62 4.66
C SER A 118 -17.89 9.42 3.55
N ASN A 119 -17.53 9.69 2.29
CA ASN A 119 -18.38 9.50 1.12
C ASN A 119 -18.21 8.11 0.47
N GLY A 120 -17.24 7.31 0.93
CA GLY A 120 -17.01 5.91 0.54
C GLY A 120 -17.61 4.90 1.52
N LYS A 121 -17.17 3.67 1.47
CA LYS A 121 -17.47 2.68 2.54
C LYS A 121 -17.05 3.29 3.88
N HIS A 122 -17.99 3.37 4.81
CA HIS A 122 -17.74 3.89 6.16
C HIS A 122 -16.45 3.26 6.72
N LEU A 123 -15.46 4.10 6.98
CA LEU A 123 -14.36 3.73 7.83
C LEU A 123 -14.93 3.18 9.13
N SER A 124 -14.39 2.09 9.62
CA SER A 124 -14.74 1.58 10.92
C SER A 124 -14.51 2.71 11.94
N ARG A 125 -15.30 2.71 13.03
CA ARG A 125 -15.11 3.71 14.11
C ARG A 125 -13.68 3.75 14.66
N GLN A 126 -12.91 2.71 14.40
CA GLN A 126 -11.53 2.57 14.81
C GLN A 126 -10.57 3.27 13.85
N GLU A 127 -10.82 3.16 12.54
CA GLU A 127 -10.05 3.90 11.50
C GLU A 127 -10.28 5.41 11.62
N ILE A 128 -11.51 5.85 11.91
CA ILE A 128 -11.84 7.26 12.15
C ILE A 128 -11.10 7.80 13.41
N ARG A 129 -10.99 6.98 14.47
CA ARG A 129 -10.25 7.36 15.67
C ARG A 129 -8.73 7.43 15.44
N GLN A 130 -8.19 6.63 14.52
CA GLN A 130 -6.77 6.64 14.18
C GLN A 130 -6.40 7.77 13.23
N ALA A 131 -7.31 8.22 12.37
CA ALA A 131 -7.08 9.29 11.40
C ALA A 131 -7.07 10.70 12.02
N GLY A 132 -7.56 10.88 13.23
CA GLY A 132 -7.72 12.22 13.84
C GLY A 132 -7.03 12.44 15.18
N VAL A 133 -6.21 11.51 15.64
CA VAL A 133 -5.55 11.62 16.96
C VAL A 133 -4.05 11.46 16.81
N VAL A 134 -3.37 12.57 16.52
CA VAL A 134 -1.93 12.70 16.77
C VAL A 134 -1.77 12.94 18.28
N ASN A 135 -1.92 11.89 19.08
CA ASN A 135 -1.53 11.94 20.48
C ASN A 135 -0.27 11.10 20.68
N ASP A 136 0.39 11.31 21.83
CA ASP A 136 1.62 10.60 22.21
C ASP A 136 1.46 9.06 22.12
N PHE A 137 0.26 8.56 22.37
CA PHE A 137 -0.05 7.14 22.27
C PHE A 137 -0.03 6.64 20.83
N SER A 138 -0.61 7.37 19.86
CA SER A 138 -0.56 6.97 18.46
C SER A 138 0.85 7.06 17.87
N GLN A 139 1.65 8.02 18.33
CA GLN A 139 3.08 8.10 17.99
C GLN A 139 3.86 6.95 18.61
N LEU A 140 3.59 6.59 19.86
CA LEU A 140 4.22 5.44 20.53
C LEU A 140 3.90 4.14 19.79
N VAL A 141 2.64 3.91 19.42
CA VAL A 141 2.21 2.72 18.67
C VAL A 141 2.89 2.68 17.30
N ARG A 142 2.98 3.79 16.58
CA ARG A 142 3.72 3.88 15.30
C ARG A 142 5.20 3.56 15.50
N ASN A 143 5.84 4.11 16.51
CA ASN A 143 7.26 3.87 16.81
C ASN A 143 7.53 2.40 17.19
N ILE A 144 6.63 1.79 17.97
CA ILE A 144 6.73 0.36 18.33
C ILE A 144 6.52 -0.50 17.07
N ALA A 145 5.52 -0.18 16.26
CA ALA A 145 5.25 -0.87 15.01
C ALA A 145 6.44 -0.79 14.04
N THR A 146 7.06 0.39 13.90
CA THR A 146 8.27 0.60 13.09
C THR A 146 9.44 -0.23 13.61
N ARG A 147 9.63 -0.30 14.93
CA ARG A 147 10.67 -1.14 15.56
C ARG A 147 10.45 -2.64 15.36
N ILE A 148 9.21 -3.10 15.47
CA ILE A 148 8.85 -4.52 15.29
C ILE A 148 9.06 -4.94 13.83
N ARG A 149 8.85 -4.03 12.87
CA ARG A 149 9.03 -4.29 11.43
C ARG A 149 10.49 -4.28 10.99
N GLY A 150 11.43 -3.83 11.81
CA GLY A 150 12.82 -3.70 11.40
C GLY A 150 13.13 -2.49 10.52
N ASP A 151 12.22 -1.52 10.40
CA ASP A 151 12.34 -0.30 9.57
C ASP A 151 13.52 0.63 9.99
N VAL A 152 14.41 0.14 10.81
CA VAL A 152 15.46 0.96 11.46
C VAL A 152 16.77 0.93 10.69
N SER A 153 16.97 -0.01 9.76
CA SER A 153 18.21 -0.06 8.97
C SER A 153 17.94 0.30 7.52
N HIS A 154 18.73 1.22 6.99
CA HIS A 154 18.71 1.66 5.59
C HIS A 154 19.10 0.56 4.58
N ASN A 155 19.40 -0.65 5.05
CA ASN A 155 19.88 -1.76 4.25
C ASN A 155 18.89 -2.91 4.11
N ASP A 156 17.75 -2.87 4.81
CA ASP A 156 16.72 -3.88 4.67
C ASP A 156 15.76 -3.43 3.58
N PHE A 157 15.74 -4.13 2.46
CA PHE A 157 14.71 -4.02 1.45
C PHE A 157 13.39 -4.51 2.06
N LEU A 158 12.67 -3.61 2.73
CA LEU A 158 11.29 -3.88 3.10
C LEU A 158 10.47 -3.90 1.82
N LEU A 159 9.85 -5.02 1.56
CA LEU A 159 8.85 -5.15 0.52
C LEU A 159 7.73 -4.15 0.82
N LEU A 160 7.33 -3.37 -0.18
CA LEU A 160 6.33 -2.31 0.01
C LEU A 160 5.00 -2.84 0.54
N SER A 161 4.64 -4.09 0.21
CA SER A 161 3.49 -4.81 0.75
C SER A 161 3.58 -5.06 2.25
N GLN A 162 4.77 -5.23 2.80
CA GLN A 162 4.99 -5.46 4.23
C GLN A 162 4.75 -4.21 5.08
N MET A 163 4.84 -3.02 4.50
CA MET A 163 4.57 -1.75 5.20
C MET A 163 3.12 -1.61 5.69
N GLN A 164 2.22 -2.44 5.19
CA GLN A 164 0.79 -2.37 5.52
C GLN A 164 0.26 -3.50 6.40
N THR A 165 1.08 -4.47 6.77
CA THR A 165 0.63 -5.67 7.48
C THR A 165 0.34 -5.46 8.96
N ILE A 166 0.39 -4.23 9.47
CA ILE A 166 -0.24 -3.93 10.76
C ILE A 166 -1.66 -3.42 10.52
N SER A 167 -2.50 -4.28 10.01
CA SER A 167 -3.91 -4.26 10.35
C SER A 167 -4.00 -4.84 11.76
N ILE A 168 -4.19 -3.99 12.76
CA ILE A 168 -4.63 -4.44 14.08
C ILE A 168 -6.07 -4.90 13.87
N THR A 169 -6.24 -6.15 13.48
CA THR A 169 -7.55 -6.77 13.45
C THR A 169 -8.04 -6.92 14.90
N LYS A 170 -9.36 -6.86 15.08
CA LYS A 170 -10.02 -7.01 16.38
C LYS A 170 -9.57 -8.25 17.15
N ASP A 171 -9.08 -9.27 16.43
CA ASP A 171 -8.67 -10.57 16.94
C ASP A 171 -7.24 -10.57 17.52
N THR A 172 -6.42 -9.56 17.21
CA THR A 172 -5.07 -9.41 17.77
C THR A 172 -5.06 -8.57 19.06
N TYR A 173 -6.17 -7.96 19.42
CA TYR A 173 -6.30 -7.13 20.62
C TYR A 173 -7.10 -7.82 21.73
N HIS A 174 -6.77 -9.07 22.03
CA HIS A 174 -7.10 -9.73 23.29
C HIS A 174 -5.90 -9.68 24.24
N GLY A 175 -5.21 -8.57 24.27
CA GLY A 175 -4.31 -8.23 25.34
C GLY A 175 -5.13 -7.70 26.51
N GLY A 176 -5.54 -8.59 27.39
CA GLY A 176 -6.09 -8.23 28.67
C GLY A 176 -5.12 -7.34 29.44
N ILE A 177 -5.68 -6.46 30.22
CA ILE A 177 -5.09 -5.91 31.45
C ILE A 177 -4.92 -7.02 32.39
#